data_102c03c5059fd4458efa63feb65da234
#
_entry.id   102c03c5059fd4458efa63feb65da234
#
_cell.length_a   1.000
_cell.length_b   1.000
_cell.length_c   1.000
_cell.angle_alpha   90.00
_cell.angle_beta   90.00
_cell.angle_gamma   90.00
#
_symmetry.space_group_name_H-M   'P 1'
#
loop_
_entity.id
_entity.type
_entity.pdbx_description
1 polymer ?
#
loop_
_entity_poly.entity_id
_entity_poly.type
_entity_poly.pdbx_seq_one_letter_code
_entity_poly.pdbx_strand_id
1 'polypeptide(L)'
;MKEVSRLVTEDGQQKLVVLSAMSGTTNSLVEIAQYLYGGNKTGADDVINRLRAKYYAHVPELLDKKENQDELQKFLEEKFNYLQSFYIDGFSEKEEKIILAQGELISTYMVTCYLKEQGIKAALLPALDFMKTNADAEPDMQFISEKAQAQLKAVPGMQIYITQGFICRNYQGDIDNLQRGGSDYTASILGAAIKADEIQIWTDIDGMHNNDPRVVDKTQPVRHLHFEEAAELAYFGAKILHPTCIQPAKAANIPVRLLNTMEPSAPGTLIDNRSEPGRIAAVAAKDKITAIKIKSSRMLLAHGFLKKVFEVFETYRTSIDMICTSEVGVSMSIDNTKHLEEIVSELKKYGTVTVDSGMCIVCVVGDMVWENLGFESRAMDALADIPVRMISYGGSNYNISFLIKESDKKAALQRLSDVLFNNK
;
A
#
# COMPACT_ATOMS: atom_id res chain seq x y z
N MET A 1 -9.33 18.22 7.36
CA MET A 1 -9.05 18.14 8.81
C MET A 1 -10.33 18.20 9.66
N LYS A 2 -11.15 19.26 9.58
CA LYS A 2 -12.40 19.37 10.38
C LYS A 2 -13.33 18.15 10.22
N GLU A 3 -13.58 17.70 8.99
CA GLU A 3 -14.42 16.52 8.72
C GLU A 3 -13.81 15.23 9.30
N VAL A 4 -12.50 15.01 9.13
CA VAL A 4 -11.81 13.86 9.76
C VAL A 4 -11.94 13.92 11.28
N SER A 5 -11.76 15.11 11.87
CA SER A 5 -11.94 15.29 13.32
C SER A 5 -13.35 14.96 13.78
N ARG A 6 -14.38 15.37 13.02
CA ARG A 6 -15.77 14.99 13.28
C ARG A 6 -15.96 13.48 13.26
N LEU A 7 -15.50 12.82 12.20
CA LEU A 7 -15.63 11.36 12.02
C LEU A 7 -14.98 10.56 13.15
N VAL A 8 -13.79 10.96 13.60
CA VAL A 8 -13.09 10.20 14.65
C VAL A 8 -13.66 10.44 16.05
N THR A 9 -14.51 11.47 16.24
CA THR A 9 -15.02 11.85 17.57
C THR A 9 -16.53 11.59 17.75
N GLU A 10 -17.30 11.41 16.67
CA GLU A 10 -18.78 11.41 16.70
C GLU A 10 -19.42 10.29 17.55
N ASP A 11 -18.76 9.12 17.65
CA ASP A 11 -19.26 7.98 18.42
C ASP A 11 -18.81 7.98 19.89
N GLY A 12 -17.97 8.94 20.29
CA GLY A 12 -17.45 9.06 21.66
C GLY A 12 -16.47 7.97 22.09
N GLN A 13 -16.12 7.02 21.23
CA GLN A 13 -15.20 5.94 21.56
C GLN A 13 -13.74 6.40 21.59
N GLN A 14 -12.92 5.68 22.35
CA GLN A 14 -11.47 5.91 22.38
C GLN A 14 -10.85 5.38 21.09
N LYS A 15 -10.01 6.21 20.45
CA LYS A 15 -9.32 5.85 19.21
C LYS A 15 -7.85 6.26 19.20
N LEU A 16 -7.03 5.42 18.56
CA LEU A 16 -5.69 5.79 18.11
C LEU A 16 -5.78 6.09 16.60
N VAL A 17 -5.60 7.35 16.24
CA VAL A 17 -5.76 7.87 14.89
C VAL A 17 -4.38 8.07 14.26
N VAL A 18 -4.12 7.34 13.19
CA VAL A 18 -2.91 7.46 12.37
C VAL A 18 -3.20 8.40 11.21
N LEU A 19 -2.46 9.49 11.10
CA LEU A 19 -2.69 10.48 10.04
C LEU A 19 -1.52 10.54 9.06
N SER A 20 -1.88 10.72 7.79
CA SER A 20 -0.94 11.04 6.71
C SER A 20 -0.67 12.54 6.64
N ALA A 21 0.31 12.92 5.83
CA ALA A 21 0.50 14.31 5.42
C ALA A 21 -0.74 14.87 4.70
N MET A 22 -0.90 16.19 4.68
CA MET A 22 -1.91 16.84 3.85
C MET A 22 -1.69 16.52 2.36
N SER A 23 -2.80 16.42 1.61
CA SER A 23 -2.77 16.13 0.17
C SER A 23 -1.75 17.00 -0.58
N GLY A 24 -0.92 16.35 -1.40
CA GLY A 24 0.13 16.99 -2.20
C GLY A 24 1.41 17.37 -1.42
N THR A 25 1.41 17.29 -0.09
CA THR A 25 2.61 17.65 0.72
C THR A 25 3.77 16.70 0.45
N THR A 26 3.54 15.40 0.46
CA THR A 26 4.58 14.40 0.21
C THR A 26 5.25 14.62 -1.15
N ASN A 27 4.46 14.90 -2.20
CA ASN A 27 5.00 15.21 -3.52
C ASN A 27 5.89 16.47 -3.51
N SER A 28 5.47 17.53 -2.79
CA SER A 28 6.29 18.74 -2.63
C SER A 28 7.59 18.46 -1.86
N LEU A 29 7.54 17.61 -0.82
CA LEU A 29 8.74 17.25 -0.07
C LEU A 29 9.72 16.40 -0.91
N VAL A 30 9.22 15.51 -1.75
CA VAL A 30 10.02 14.76 -2.74
C VAL A 30 10.64 15.73 -3.76
N GLU A 31 9.88 16.70 -4.26
CA GLU A 31 10.39 17.72 -5.18
C GLU A 31 11.52 18.55 -4.53
N ILE A 32 11.37 18.94 -3.26
CA ILE A 32 12.42 19.62 -2.48
C ILE A 32 13.69 18.75 -2.43
N ALA A 33 13.56 17.47 -2.06
CA ALA A 33 14.68 16.55 -2.00
C ALA A 33 15.39 16.40 -3.36
N GLN A 34 14.64 16.30 -4.45
CA GLN A 34 15.20 16.22 -5.81
C GLN A 34 16.02 17.45 -6.17
N TYR A 35 15.54 18.67 -5.84
CA TYR A 35 16.31 19.90 -6.04
C TYR A 35 17.59 19.92 -5.19
N LEU A 36 17.53 19.41 -3.96
CA LEU A 36 18.70 19.37 -3.07
C LEU A 36 19.74 18.35 -3.54
N TYR A 37 19.34 17.19 -4.06
CA TYR A 37 20.26 16.25 -4.72
C TYR A 37 20.99 16.90 -5.92
N GLY A 38 20.30 17.74 -6.66
CA GLY A 38 20.86 18.50 -7.77
C GLY A 38 21.62 19.78 -7.36
N GLY A 39 21.75 20.08 -6.07
CA GLY A 39 22.39 21.32 -5.58
C GLY A 39 21.60 22.61 -5.89
N ASN A 40 20.36 22.50 -6.35
CA ASN A 40 19.51 23.63 -6.73
C ASN A 40 18.74 24.18 -5.51
N LYS A 41 19.43 24.98 -4.70
CA LYS A 41 18.85 25.60 -3.50
C LYS A 41 17.69 26.54 -3.81
N THR A 42 17.74 27.28 -4.92
CA THR A 42 16.67 28.19 -5.34
C THR A 42 15.38 27.43 -5.66
N GLY A 43 15.48 26.34 -6.43
CA GLY A 43 14.32 25.50 -6.73
C GLY A 43 13.70 24.88 -5.48
N ALA A 44 14.54 24.42 -4.55
CA ALA A 44 14.05 23.90 -3.26
C ALA A 44 13.33 24.99 -2.45
N ASP A 45 13.88 26.21 -2.39
CA ASP A 45 13.30 27.35 -1.68
C ASP A 45 11.95 27.77 -2.23
N ASP A 46 11.80 27.77 -3.54
CA ASP A 46 10.53 28.09 -4.22
C ASP A 46 9.42 27.08 -3.83
N VAL A 47 9.75 25.80 -3.75
CA VAL A 47 8.78 24.77 -3.32
C VAL A 47 8.46 24.90 -1.84
N ILE A 48 9.47 25.13 -0.98
CA ILE A 48 9.28 25.36 0.44
C ILE A 48 8.36 26.56 0.67
N ASN A 49 8.58 27.65 -0.03
CA ASN A 49 7.78 28.88 0.12
C ASN A 49 6.34 28.68 -0.36
N ARG A 50 6.11 27.96 -1.46
CA ARG A 50 4.75 27.58 -1.91
C ARG A 50 4.05 26.71 -0.85
N LEU A 51 4.76 25.73 -0.30
CA LEU A 51 4.22 24.83 0.71
C LEU A 51 3.92 25.58 2.01
N ARG A 52 4.83 26.46 2.44
CA ARG A 52 4.66 27.36 3.60
C ARG A 52 3.39 28.20 3.44
N ALA A 53 3.23 28.88 2.31
CA ALA A 53 2.05 29.72 2.03
C ALA A 53 0.75 28.90 2.10
N LYS A 54 0.74 27.69 1.54
CA LYS A 54 -0.39 26.77 1.62
C LYS A 54 -0.77 26.46 3.07
N TYR A 55 0.18 26.10 3.90
CA TYR A 55 -0.09 25.74 5.30
C TYR A 55 -0.54 26.95 6.11
N TYR A 56 0.08 28.13 5.91
CA TYR A 56 -0.32 29.36 6.60
C TYR A 56 -1.75 29.78 6.24
N ALA A 57 -2.17 29.61 4.99
CA ALA A 57 -3.55 29.92 4.57
C ALA A 57 -4.59 29.06 5.34
N HIS A 58 -4.24 27.82 5.69
CA HIS A 58 -5.15 26.94 6.43
C HIS A 58 -5.24 27.22 7.93
N VAL A 59 -4.33 28.00 8.52
CA VAL A 59 -4.35 28.27 9.96
C VAL A 59 -5.65 28.98 10.39
N PRO A 60 -6.06 30.13 9.79
CA PRO A 60 -7.31 30.80 10.18
C PRO A 60 -8.57 30.03 9.75
N GLU A 61 -8.46 29.12 8.76
CA GLU A 61 -9.58 28.24 8.40
C GLU A 61 -9.76 27.12 9.42
N LEU A 62 -8.70 26.70 10.09
CA LEU A 62 -8.69 25.57 11.01
C LEU A 62 -9.02 25.98 12.43
N LEU A 63 -8.43 27.08 12.92
CA LEU A 63 -8.50 27.54 14.30
C LEU A 63 -9.21 28.90 14.38
N ASP A 64 -10.09 29.07 15.37
CA ASP A 64 -10.85 30.29 15.58
C ASP A 64 -10.15 31.24 16.58
N LYS A 65 -9.45 30.69 17.59
CA LYS A 65 -8.79 31.50 18.61
C LYS A 65 -7.44 32.00 18.15
N LYS A 66 -7.24 33.31 18.24
CA LYS A 66 -5.99 33.99 17.80
C LYS A 66 -4.74 33.43 18.49
N GLU A 67 -4.84 33.14 19.78
CA GLU A 67 -3.73 32.58 20.55
C GLU A 67 -3.27 31.21 19.97
N ASN A 68 -4.23 30.33 19.65
CA ASN A 68 -3.93 29.03 19.03
C ASN A 68 -3.41 29.17 17.60
N GLN A 69 -3.89 30.17 16.85
CA GLN A 69 -3.36 30.49 15.53
C GLN A 69 -1.89 30.91 15.60
N ASP A 70 -1.54 31.80 16.54
CA ASP A 70 -0.17 32.29 16.72
C ASP A 70 0.79 31.18 17.15
N GLU A 71 0.35 30.27 18.05
CA GLU A 71 1.11 29.09 18.43
C GLU A 71 1.36 28.16 17.23
N LEU A 72 0.32 27.87 16.46
CA LEU A 72 0.44 27.02 15.27
C LEU A 72 1.33 27.67 14.20
N GLN A 73 1.20 28.98 13.97
CA GLN A 73 2.05 29.70 13.02
C GLN A 73 3.53 29.63 13.43
N LYS A 74 3.85 29.81 14.71
CA LYS A 74 5.22 29.68 15.23
C LYS A 74 5.77 28.26 14.98
N PHE A 75 4.99 27.23 15.26
CA PHE A 75 5.38 25.85 14.98
C PHE A 75 5.65 25.61 13.49
N LEU A 76 4.76 26.11 12.61
CA LEU A 76 4.94 26.01 11.16
C LEU A 76 6.21 26.71 10.71
N GLU A 77 6.49 27.92 11.23
CA GLU A 77 7.71 28.63 10.91
C GLU A 77 8.97 27.85 11.29
N GLU A 78 8.99 27.28 12.49
CA GLU A 78 10.10 26.41 12.93
C GLU A 78 10.31 25.23 11.97
N LYS A 79 9.23 24.58 11.52
CA LYS A 79 9.29 23.46 10.58
C LYS A 79 9.77 23.84 9.18
N PHE A 80 9.30 24.96 8.64
CA PHE A 80 9.74 25.44 7.34
C PHE A 80 11.18 25.97 7.36
N ASN A 81 11.60 26.62 8.44
CA ASN A 81 13.00 27.01 8.64
C ASN A 81 13.90 25.77 8.77
N TYR A 82 13.42 24.71 9.44
CA TYR A 82 14.11 23.42 9.50
C TYR A 82 14.28 22.79 8.10
N LEU A 83 13.28 22.84 7.22
CA LEU A 83 13.43 22.38 5.84
C LEU A 83 14.52 23.16 5.09
N GLN A 84 14.63 24.47 5.29
CA GLN A 84 15.67 25.31 4.69
C GLN A 84 17.07 25.01 5.24
N SER A 85 17.20 24.45 6.46
CA SER A 85 18.50 24.07 7.03
C SER A 85 19.19 22.92 6.29
N PHE A 86 18.48 22.19 5.41
CA PHE A 86 19.04 21.12 4.56
C PHE A 86 19.74 21.63 3.29
N TYR A 87 19.99 22.94 3.17
CA TYR A 87 20.84 23.52 2.08
C TYR A 87 22.32 23.25 2.34
N ILE A 88 22.67 21.99 2.55
CA ILE A 88 24.01 21.50 2.89
C ILE A 88 24.68 20.84 1.69
N ASP A 89 26.00 20.78 1.70
CA ASP A 89 26.74 19.96 0.76
C ASP A 89 26.67 18.49 1.20
N GLY A 90 26.54 17.56 0.25
CA GLY A 90 26.45 16.13 0.53
C GLY A 90 25.08 15.66 1.00
N PHE A 91 24.00 16.27 0.48
CA PHE A 91 22.62 15.81 0.70
C PHE A 91 22.47 14.34 0.29
N SER A 92 21.90 13.53 1.16
CA SER A 92 21.81 12.08 1.00
C SER A 92 20.39 11.55 1.27
N GLU A 93 20.21 10.25 1.09
CA GLU A 93 18.95 9.55 1.40
C GLU A 93 18.53 9.73 2.87
N LYS A 94 19.48 9.89 3.79
CA LYS A 94 19.19 10.12 5.21
C LYS A 94 18.46 11.46 5.41
N GLU A 95 18.94 12.53 4.78
CA GLU A 95 18.32 13.85 4.84
C GLU A 95 16.96 13.86 4.12
N GLU A 96 16.86 13.16 2.99
CA GLU A 96 15.59 13.00 2.27
C GLU A 96 14.51 12.40 3.20
N LYS A 97 14.81 11.31 3.91
CA LYS A 97 13.87 10.67 4.82
C LYS A 97 13.41 11.62 5.93
N ILE A 98 14.30 12.45 6.45
CA ILE A 98 13.98 13.46 7.46
C ILE A 98 13.05 14.53 6.87
N ILE A 99 13.31 14.98 5.64
CA ILE A 99 12.45 15.95 4.94
C ILE A 99 11.07 15.36 4.72
N LEU A 100 10.97 14.14 4.21
CA LEU A 100 9.70 13.48 3.96
C LEU A 100 8.85 13.34 5.23
N ALA A 101 9.48 13.10 6.37
CA ALA A 101 8.80 12.98 7.65
C ALA A 101 8.08 14.26 8.11
N GLN A 102 8.47 15.43 7.60
CA GLN A 102 7.88 16.70 8.07
C GLN A 102 6.39 16.81 7.68
N GLY A 103 5.94 16.15 6.63
CA GLY A 103 4.54 16.15 6.21
C GLY A 103 3.59 15.66 7.31
N GLU A 104 3.85 14.48 7.83
CA GLU A 104 3.07 13.84 8.89
C GLU A 104 3.26 14.53 10.24
N LEU A 105 4.47 15.01 10.54
CA LEU A 105 4.73 15.76 11.76
C LEU A 105 3.91 17.06 11.81
N ILE A 106 3.77 17.76 10.69
CA ILE A 106 2.99 19.00 10.61
C ILE A 106 1.49 18.68 10.67
N SER A 107 1.00 17.76 9.85
CA SER A 107 -0.44 17.48 9.76
C SER A 107 -1.03 16.99 11.06
N THR A 108 -0.33 16.11 11.78
CA THR A 108 -0.78 15.56 13.07
C THR A 108 -0.80 16.62 14.17
N TYR A 109 0.17 17.52 14.19
CA TYR A 109 0.17 18.64 15.12
C TYR A 109 -1.02 19.59 14.88
N MET A 110 -1.28 19.95 13.60
CA MET A 110 -2.41 20.80 13.24
C MET A 110 -3.76 20.21 13.68
N VAL A 111 -3.98 18.90 13.42
CA VAL A 111 -5.23 18.23 13.85
C VAL A 111 -5.33 18.17 15.37
N THR A 112 -4.21 17.96 16.06
CA THR A 112 -4.19 17.96 17.54
C THR A 112 -4.56 19.33 18.12
N CYS A 113 -4.04 20.42 17.55
CA CYS A 113 -4.41 21.78 17.95
C CYS A 113 -5.91 22.03 17.74
N TYR A 114 -6.46 21.64 16.60
CA TYR A 114 -7.87 21.77 16.33
C TYR A 114 -8.74 21.00 17.33
N LEU A 115 -8.46 19.72 17.58
CA LEU A 115 -9.23 18.92 18.53
C LEU A 115 -9.20 19.51 19.94
N LYS A 116 -8.04 19.99 20.40
CA LYS A 116 -7.91 20.68 21.69
C LYS A 116 -8.73 21.96 21.75
N GLU A 117 -8.72 22.76 20.67
CA GLU A 117 -9.54 23.98 20.60
C GLU A 117 -11.05 23.68 20.69
N GLN A 118 -11.47 22.54 20.10
CA GLN A 118 -12.86 22.06 20.21
C GLN A 118 -13.19 21.42 21.56
N GLY A 119 -12.26 21.43 22.53
CA GLY A 119 -12.46 20.85 23.86
C GLY A 119 -12.39 19.31 23.89
N ILE A 120 -11.97 18.67 22.82
CA ILE A 120 -11.78 17.22 22.77
C ILE A 120 -10.53 16.82 23.54
N LYS A 121 -10.65 15.80 24.39
CA LYS A 121 -9.51 15.21 25.07
C LYS A 121 -8.63 14.46 24.08
N ALA A 122 -7.66 15.15 23.49
CA ALA A 122 -6.75 14.62 22.47
C ALA A 122 -5.29 14.75 22.89
N ALA A 123 -4.48 13.74 22.58
CA ALA A 123 -3.03 13.73 22.78
C ALA A 123 -2.30 13.31 21.50
N LEU A 124 -1.20 14.01 21.20
CA LEU A 124 -0.26 13.61 20.14
C LEU A 124 0.78 12.65 20.75
N LEU A 125 0.88 11.47 20.15
CA LEU A 125 1.90 10.46 20.47
C LEU A 125 2.92 10.44 19.33
N PRO A 126 4.17 10.90 19.55
CA PRO A 126 5.16 10.94 18.48
C PRO A 126 5.52 9.52 17.98
N ALA A 127 5.28 9.22 16.72
CA ALA A 127 5.57 7.90 16.13
C ALA A 127 7.06 7.54 16.28
N LEU A 128 7.97 8.50 16.20
CA LEU A 128 9.40 8.28 16.33
C LEU A 128 9.84 7.76 17.73
N ASP A 129 8.95 7.77 18.73
CA ASP A 129 9.23 7.23 20.06
C ASP A 129 8.95 5.74 20.16
N PHE A 130 8.13 5.18 19.25
CA PHE A 130 7.71 3.78 19.31
C PHE A 130 7.70 3.05 17.96
N MET A 131 7.71 3.75 16.82
CA MET A 131 7.82 3.10 15.51
C MET A 131 9.27 2.86 15.15
N LYS A 132 9.65 1.59 14.99
CA LYS A 132 11.01 1.17 14.67
C LYS A 132 11.04 -0.02 13.74
N THR A 133 12.02 -0.07 12.84
CA THR A 133 12.33 -1.24 12.00
C THR A 133 13.61 -1.92 12.47
N ASN A 134 13.71 -3.23 12.20
CA ASN A 134 14.91 -4.04 12.39
C ASN A 134 15.93 -3.84 11.25
N ALA A 135 17.02 -4.63 11.24
CA ALA A 135 18.07 -4.56 10.22
C ALA A 135 17.60 -4.96 8.81
N ASP A 136 16.53 -5.73 8.70
CA ASP A 136 15.91 -6.15 7.44
C ASP A 136 14.83 -5.16 6.95
N ALA A 137 14.74 -3.98 7.57
CA ALA A 137 13.74 -2.96 7.34
C ALA A 137 12.28 -3.41 7.62
N GLU A 138 12.10 -4.49 8.38
CA GLU A 138 10.81 -4.97 8.84
C GLU A 138 10.42 -4.36 10.20
N PRO A 139 9.13 -4.16 10.51
CA PRO A 139 8.71 -3.62 11.80
C PRO A 139 9.18 -4.46 12.99
N ASP A 140 9.82 -3.83 13.95
CA ASP A 140 10.17 -4.45 15.23
C ASP A 140 8.93 -4.51 16.12
N MET A 141 8.09 -5.52 15.91
CA MET A 141 6.78 -5.65 16.54
C MET A 141 6.85 -5.73 18.07
N GLN A 142 7.94 -6.32 18.62
CA GLN A 142 8.11 -6.37 20.09
C GLN A 142 8.35 -4.96 20.63
N PHE A 143 9.34 -4.25 20.10
CA PHE A 143 9.64 -2.89 20.50
C PHE A 143 8.43 -1.96 20.35
N ILE A 144 7.75 -2.03 19.19
CA ILE A 144 6.57 -1.20 18.88
C ILE A 144 5.47 -1.46 19.90
N SER A 145 5.16 -2.73 20.17
CA SER A 145 4.10 -3.11 21.11
C SER A 145 4.39 -2.62 22.54
N GLU A 146 5.61 -2.84 23.04
CA GLU A 146 6.01 -2.39 24.37
C GLU A 146 5.95 -0.86 24.50
N LYS A 147 6.50 -0.13 23.51
CA LYS A 147 6.59 1.33 23.55
C LYS A 147 5.27 2.03 23.31
N ALA A 148 4.48 1.58 22.33
CA ALA A 148 3.17 2.17 22.05
C ALA A 148 2.21 1.99 23.24
N GLN A 149 2.16 0.81 23.85
CA GLN A 149 1.35 0.57 25.05
C GLN A 149 1.83 1.42 26.24
N ALA A 150 3.15 1.60 26.40
CA ALA A 150 3.70 2.46 27.44
C ALA A 150 3.29 3.94 27.25
N GLN A 151 3.34 4.44 26.03
CA GLN A 151 2.90 5.80 25.69
C GLN A 151 1.41 6.00 25.96
N LEU A 152 0.55 5.06 25.58
CA LEU A 152 -0.89 5.14 25.88
C LEU A 152 -1.15 5.17 27.39
N LYS A 153 -0.42 4.37 28.17
CA LYS A 153 -0.52 4.35 29.65
C LYS A 153 0.01 5.62 30.30
N ALA A 154 1.00 6.28 29.69
CA ALA A 154 1.59 7.52 30.22
C ALA A 154 0.64 8.73 30.09
N VAL A 155 -0.31 8.69 29.15
CA VAL A 155 -1.27 9.76 28.89
C VAL A 155 -2.70 9.20 28.96
N PRO A 156 -3.20 8.81 30.15
CA PRO A 156 -4.51 8.18 30.29
C PRO A 156 -5.67 9.16 30.10
N GLY A 157 -6.83 8.63 29.79
CA GLY A 157 -8.10 9.39 29.79
C GLY A 157 -8.31 10.30 28.59
N MET A 158 -7.53 10.13 27.52
CA MET A 158 -7.80 10.78 26.24
C MET A 158 -8.89 10.00 25.48
N GLN A 159 -9.75 10.72 24.80
CA GLN A 159 -10.67 10.15 23.82
C GLN A 159 -9.95 9.81 22.52
N ILE A 160 -9.11 10.73 22.07
CA ILE A 160 -8.38 10.59 20.80
C ILE A 160 -6.88 10.66 21.06
N TYR A 161 -6.17 9.63 20.63
CA TYR A 161 -4.72 9.64 20.48
C TYR A 161 -4.40 9.82 19.00
N ILE A 162 -3.50 10.73 18.67
CA ILE A 162 -3.06 11.01 17.32
C ILE A 162 -1.60 10.60 17.18
N THR A 163 -1.26 9.98 16.07
CA THR A 163 0.13 9.68 15.73
C THR A 163 0.38 9.83 14.23
N GLN A 164 1.64 9.94 13.86
CA GLN A 164 2.08 10.00 12.48
C GLN A 164 2.04 8.61 11.84
N GLY A 165 1.51 8.54 10.62
CA GLY A 165 1.74 7.41 9.74
C GLY A 165 3.08 7.52 9.02
N PHE A 166 3.46 6.48 8.26
CA PHE A 166 4.60 6.46 7.36
C PHE A 166 5.99 6.53 8.01
N ILE A 167 6.19 7.37 9.05
CA ILE A 167 7.51 7.62 9.64
C ILE A 167 7.87 6.62 10.75
N CYS A 168 9.14 6.29 10.84
CA CYS A 168 9.69 5.40 11.85
C CYS A 168 11.15 5.74 12.15
N ARG A 169 11.79 4.98 13.04
CA ARG A 169 13.25 4.90 13.14
C ARG A 169 13.73 3.59 12.54
N ASN A 170 14.89 3.61 11.91
CA ASN A 170 15.58 2.38 11.50
C ASN A 170 16.25 1.70 12.72
N TYR A 171 16.91 0.56 12.47
CA TYR A 171 17.59 -0.20 13.52
C TYR A 171 18.74 0.59 14.19
N GLN A 172 19.33 1.57 13.51
CA GLN A 172 20.38 2.46 14.03
C GLN A 172 19.81 3.63 14.85
N GLY A 173 18.50 3.86 14.79
CA GLY A 173 17.82 4.96 15.48
C GLY A 173 17.68 6.24 14.65
N ASP A 174 18.12 6.24 13.40
CA ASP A 174 17.90 7.35 12.46
C ASP A 174 16.43 7.41 12.02
N ILE A 175 15.96 8.61 11.65
CA ILE A 175 14.63 8.78 11.05
C ILE A 175 14.59 8.07 9.71
N ASP A 176 13.56 7.26 9.53
CA ASP A 176 13.29 6.48 8.34
C ASP A 176 11.80 6.51 7.99
N ASN A 177 11.45 5.98 6.84
CA ASN A 177 10.09 5.92 6.32
C ASN A 177 9.73 4.48 5.98
N LEU A 178 8.52 4.04 6.31
CA LEU A 178 7.98 2.77 5.85
C LEU A 178 7.80 2.83 4.32
N GLN A 179 8.52 1.98 3.60
CA GLN A 179 8.68 2.11 2.15
C GLN A 179 7.38 1.87 1.37
N ARG A 180 6.50 0.99 1.87
CA ARG A 180 5.27 0.59 1.17
C ARG A 180 4.09 0.61 2.13
N GLY A 181 2.91 1.02 1.60
CA GLY A 181 1.69 1.10 2.38
C GLY A 181 1.61 2.30 3.34
N GLY A 182 2.70 3.01 3.56
CA GLY A 182 2.73 4.30 4.28
C GLY A 182 1.95 4.28 5.61
N SER A 183 0.97 5.16 5.71
CA SER A 183 0.13 5.33 6.90
C SER A 183 -0.80 4.15 7.16
N ASP A 184 -1.30 3.47 6.12
CA ASP A 184 -2.14 2.29 6.26
C ASP A 184 -1.37 1.14 6.92
N TYR A 185 -0.08 0.99 6.54
CA TYR A 185 0.78 0.01 7.19
C TYR A 185 1.05 0.37 8.66
N THR A 186 1.29 1.64 8.96
CA THR A 186 1.40 2.11 10.34
C THR A 186 0.15 1.80 11.16
N ALA A 187 -1.04 2.04 10.61
CA ALA A 187 -2.32 1.75 11.27
C ALA A 187 -2.46 0.25 11.57
N SER A 188 -2.11 -0.61 10.62
CA SER A 188 -2.16 -2.06 10.79
C SER A 188 -1.15 -2.56 11.85
N ILE A 189 0.09 -2.07 11.80
CA ILE A 189 1.13 -2.37 12.80
C ILE A 189 0.67 -1.97 14.20
N LEU A 190 0.19 -0.74 14.36
CA LEU A 190 -0.26 -0.23 15.65
C LEU A 190 -1.52 -0.92 16.15
N GLY A 191 -2.48 -1.19 15.27
CA GLY A 191 -3.67 -1.97 15.61
C GLY A 191 -3.29 -3.32 16.20
N ALA A 192 -2.36 -4.03 15.58
CA ALA A 192 -1.82 -5.28 16.09
C ALA A 192 -1.06 -5.10 17.43
N ALA A 193 -0.20 -4.07 17.53
CA ALA A 193 0.64 -3.80 18.69
C ALA A 193 -0.17 -3.48 19.95
N ILE A 194 -1.28 -2.75 19.81
CA ILE A 194 -2.15 -2.36 20.93
C ILE A 194 -3.32 -3.31 21.16
N LYS A 195 -3.48 -4.33 20.27
CA LYS A 195 -4.62 -5.27 20.24
C LYS A 195 -5.96 -4.54 20.12
N ALA A 196 -6.08 -3.73 19.07
CA ALA A 196 -7.31 -3.01 18.78
C ALA A 196 -8.46 -3.98 18.45
N ASP A 197 -9.69 -3.56 18.70
CA ASP A 197 -10.90 -4.33 18.35
C ASP A 197 -11.13 -4.36 16.83
N GLU A 198 -10.81 -3.27 16.12
CA GLU A 198 -10.93 -3.11 14.67
C GLU A 198 -9.88 -2.10 14.19
N ILE A 199 -9.35 -2.31 12.98
CA ILE A 199 -8.53 -1.34 12.25
C ILE A 199 -9.38 -0.76 11.14
N GLN A 200 -9.51 0.57 11.09
CA GLN A 200 -10.24 1.26 10.04
C GLN A 200 -9.27 2.01 9.12
N ILE A 201 -9.39 1.78 7.82
CA ILE A 201 -8.65 2.49 6.77
C ILE A 201 -9.65 3.36 6.01
N TRP A 202 -9.48 4.66 6.15
CA TRP A 202 -10.35 5.65 5.53
C TRP A 202 -9.73 6.19 4.25
N THR A 203 -10.47 6.07 3.13
CA THR A 203 -10.04 6.48 1.78
C THR A 203 -11.15 7.29 1.10
N ASP A 204 -11.01 7.54 -0.19
CA ASP A 204 -11.99 8.23 -1.03
C ASP A 204 -12.89 7.27 -1.85
N ILE A 205 -12.86 5.97 -1.53
CA ILE A 205 -13.64 4.93 -2.22
C ILE A 205 -14.43 4.09 -1.21
N ASP A 206 -15.64 3.63 -1.59
CA ASP A 206 -16.50 2.78 -0.76
C ASP A 206 -16.01 1.33 -0.72
N GLY A 207 -14.84 1.11 -0.12
CA GLY A 207 -14.24 -0.21 0.02
C GLY A 207 -13.76 -0.80 -1.31
N MET A 208 -13.55 -2.11 -1.33
CA MET A 208 -13.17 -2.84 -2.54
C MET A 208 -14.39 -3.14 -3.41
N HIS A 209 -14.20 -3.07 -4.74
CA HIS A 209 -15.19 -3.45 -5.72
C HIS A 209 -14.85 -4.80 -6.37
N ASN A 210 -15.86 -5.49 -6.87
CA ASN A 210 -15.68 -6.77 -7.56
C ASN A 210 -14.95 -6.67 -8.91
N ASN A 211 -14.73 -5.45 -9.40
CA ASN A 211 -13.91 -5.13 -10.57
C ASN A 211 -13.49 -3.64 -10.51
N ASP A 212 -12.62 -3.21 -11.43
CA ASP A 212 -12.20 -1.80 -11.53
C ASP A 212 -13.32 -0.93 -12.12
N PRO A 213 -13.94 -0.01 -11.35
CA PRO A 213 -15.04 0.83 -11.83
C PRO A 213 -14.62 1.82 -12.93
N ARG A 214 -13.32 2.03 -13.14
CA ARG A 214 -12.80 2.88 -14.22
C ARG A 214 -12.77 2.14 -15.58
N VAL A 215 -12.88 0.83 -15.55
CA VAL A 215 -12.78 -0.05 -16.73
C VAL A 215 -14.12 -0.74 -17.06
N VAL A 216 -14.87 -1.12 -16.02
CA VAL A 216 -16.12 -1.87 -16.12
C VAL A 216 -17.26 -1.02 -15.56
N ASP A 217 -18.33 -0.84 -16.37
CA ASP A 217 -19.42 0.09 -16.06
C ASP A 217 -20.33 -0.32 -14.88
N LYS A 218 -20.41 -1.63 -14.59
CA LYS A 218 -21.29 -2.17 -13.54
C LYS A 218 -20.49 -2.96 -12.52
N THR A 219 -19.81 -2.26 -11.64
CA THR A 219 -19.14 -2.88 -10.49
C THR A 219 -20.01 -2.83 -9.25
N GLN A 220 -19.82 -3.78 -8.35
CA GLN A 220 -20.49 -3.83 -7.05
C GLN A 220 -19.46 -3.80 -5.93
N PRO A 221 -19.73 -3.10 -4.82
CA PRO A 221 -18.85 -3.13 -3.65
C PRO A 221 -18.85 -4.53 -3.04
N VAL A 222 -17.66 -5.01 -2.71
CA VAL A 222 -17.44 -6.28 -2.00
C VAL A 222 -17.51 -5.99 -0.51
N ARG A 223 -18.55 -6.47 0.17
CA ARG A 223 -18.80 -6.12 1.58
C ARG A 223 -17.98 -6.93 2.57
N HIS A 224 -17.50 -8.08 2.15
CA HIS A 224 -16.65 -8.94 2.97
C HIS A 224 -15.57 -9.63 2.12
N LEU A 225 -14.35 -9.71 2.67
CA LEU A 225 -13.23 -10.45 2.09
C LEU A 225 -12.51 -11.23 3.19
N HIS A 226 -12.03 -12.41 2.84
CA HIS A 226 -11.01 -13.08 3.65
C HIS A 226 -9.67 -12.33 3.52
N PHE A 227 -8.81 -12.39 4.55
CA PHE A 227 -7.50 -11.72 4.52
C PHE A 227 -6.66 -12.10 3.30
N GLU A 228 -6.70 -13.37 2.90
CA GLU A 228 -5.94 -13.81 1.71
C GLU A 228 -6.54 -13.26 0.41
N GLU A 229 -7.87 -13.22 0.28
CA GLU A 229 -8.53 -12.60 -0.87
C GLU A 229 -8.16 -11.11 -1.00
N ALA A 230 -8.15 -10.40 0.11
CA ALA A 230 -7.75 -8.99 0.14
C ALA A 230 -6.27 -8.80 -0.23
N ALA A 231 -5.38 -9.69 0.21
CA ALA A 231 -3.95 -9.66 -0.14
C ALA A 231 -3.74 -9.91 -1.64
N GLU A 232 -4.44 -10.88 -2.22
CA GLU A 232 -4.39 -11.17 -3.67
C GLU A 232 -4.88 -9.97 -4.50
N LEU A 233 -6.03 -9.38 -4.13
CA LEU A 233 -6.57 -8.20 -4.81
C LEU A 233 -5.61 -7.01 -4.74
N ALA A 234 -5.02 -6.78 -3.57
CA ALA A 234 -4.06 -5.70 -3.36
C ALA A 234 -2.79 -5.89 -4.21
N TYR A 235 -2.32 -7.13 -4.36
CA TYR A 235 -1.14 -7.45 -5.18
C TYR A 235 -1.42 -7.26 -6.69
N PHE A 236 -2.59 -7.71 -7.15
CA PHE A 236 -2.95 -7.71 -8.58
C PHE A 236 -3.66 -6.44 -9.06
N GLY A 237 -3.65 -5.34 -8.32
CA GLY A 237 -4.00 -4.03 -8.84
C GLY A 237 -5.19 -3.30 -8.21
N ALA A 238 -5.81 -3.86 -7.19
CA ALA A 238 -6.73 -3.10 -6.36
C ALA A 238 -5.91 -2.12 -5.50
N LYS A 239 -5.70 -0.90 -6.02
CA LYS A 239 -4.83 0.13 -5.41
C LYS A 239 -5.34 0.72 -4.10
N ILE A 240 -6.32 0.09 -3.45
CA ILE A 240 -6.97 0.61 -2.25
C ILE A 240 -6.13 0.33 -1.00
N LEU A 241 -5.43 -0.79 -0.98
CA LEU A 241 -4.62 -1.22 0.16
C LEU A 241 -3.35 -1.91 -0.35
N HIS A 242 -2.21 -1.68 0.28
CA HIS A 242 -0.99 -2.42 -0.06
C HIS A 242 -1.00 -3.80 0.63
N PRO A 243 -0.54 -4.90 0.00
CA PRO A 243 -0.58 -6.25 0.59
C PRO A 243 0.09 -6.35 1.96
N THR A 244 1.19 -5.62 2.18
CA THR A 244 1.89 -5.60 3.48
C THR A 244 1.04 -5.02 4.60
N CYS A 245 0.07 -4.14 4.30
CA CYS A 245 -0.81 -3.53 5.30
C CYS A 245 -1.75 -4.54 5.96
N ILE A 246 -2.01 -5.67 5.30
CA ILE A 246 -2.92 -6.70 5.81
C ILE A 246 -2.21 -7.62 6.81
N GLN A 247 -0.91 -7.86 6.64
CA GLN A 247 -0.17 -8.90 7.38
C GLN A 247 -0.19 -8.73 8.91
N PRO A 248 0.07 -7.54 9.51
CA PRO A 248 0.01 -7.38 10.96
C PRO A 248 -1.39 -7.65 11.52
N ALA A 249 -2.43 -7.15 10.84
CA ALA A 249 -3.82 -7.36 11.24
C ALA A 249 -4.21 -8.85 11.18
N LYS A 250 -3.85 -9.54 10.08
CA LYS A 250 -4.05 -10.98 9.90
C LYS A 250 -3.34 -11.79 10.99
N ALA A 251 -2.06 -11.50 11.26
CA ALA A 251 -1.28 -12.20 12.28
C ALA A 251 -1.86 -12.03 13.69
N ALA A 252 -2.45 -10.86 13.98
CA ALA A 252 -3.11 -10.56 15.24
C ALA A 252 -4.60 -10.96 15.27
N ASN A 253 -5.16 -11.43 14.14
CA ASN A 253 -6.59 -11.75 13.96
C ASN A 253 -7.50 -10.56 14.29
N ILE A 254 -7.12 -9.35 13.84
CA ILE A 254 -7.89 -8.11 14.04
C ILE A 254 -8.57 -7.75 12.72
N PRO A 255 -9.89 -7.57 12.68
CA PRO A 255 -10.60 -7.21 11.47
C PRO A 255 -10.14 -5.83 10.96
N VAL A 256 -10.07 -5.71 9.63
CA VAL A 256 -9.78 -4.44 8.93
C VAL A 256 -11.03 -3.99 8.18
N ARG A 257 -11.42 -2.74 8.33
CA ARG A 257 -12.54 -2.16 7.61
C ARG A 257 -12.07 -1.02 6.72
N LEU A 258 -12.38 -1.11 5.43
CA LEU A 258 -12.14 -0.04 4.45
C LEU A 258 -13.38 0.83 4.35
N LEU A 259 -13.21 2.13 4.55
CA LEU A 259 -14.31 3.10 4.64
C LEU A 259 -14.07 4.30 3.73
N ASN A 260 -15.17 4.95 3.31
CA ASN A 260 -15.13 6.15 2.48
C ASN A 260 -15.30 7.42 3.32
N THR A 261 -14.29 8.29 3.31
CA THR A 261 -14.34 9.59 3.98
C THR A 261 -15.38 10.54 3.39
N MET A 262 -15.69 10.37 2.09
CA MET A 262 -16.67 11.22 1.38
C MET A 262 -18.11 10.71 1.57
N GLU A 263 -18.28 9.44 1.97
CA GLU A 263 -19.57 8.79 2.25
C GLU A 263 -19.45 7.92 3.52
N PRO A 264 -19.35 8.55 4.70
CA PRO A 264 -19.09 7.82 5.95
C PRO A 264 -20.19 6.84 6.36
N SER A 265 -21.41 6.99 5.84
CA SER A 265 -22.54 6.07 6.06
C SER A 265 -22.44 4.78 5.24
N ALA A 266 -21.57 4.73 4.23
CA ALA A 266 -21.38 3.53 3.44
C ALA A 266 -20.70 2.43 4.31
N PRO A 267 -21.18 1.17 4.22
CA PRO A 267 -20.67 0.10 5.09
C PRO A 267 -19.23 -0.33 4.80
N GLY A 268 -18.70 0.08 3.64
CA GLY A 268 -17.34 -0.27 3.21
C GLY A 268 -17.11 -1.76 2.98
N THR A 269 -15.87 -2.22 3.13
CA THR A 269 -15.47 -3.62 3.04
C THR A 269 -14.86 -4.07 4.38
N LEU A 270 -15.40 -5.14 4.95
CA LEU A 270 -14.82 -5.82 6.11
C LEU A 270 -13.87 -6.93 5.65
N ILE A 271 -12.66 -6.96 6.21
CA ILE A 271 -11.64 -7.97 5.93
C ILE A 271 -11.33 -8.71 7.23
N ASP A 272 -11.56 -10.01 7.27
CA ASP A 272 -11.29 -10.86 8.44
C ASP A 272 -10.97 -12.31 8.05
N ASN A 273 -10.95 -13.24 9.00
CA ASN A 273 -10.65 -14.64 8.78
C ASN A 273 -11.87 -15.50 8.38
N ARG A 274 -13.05 -14.94 8.22
CA ARG A 274 -14.23 -15.71 7.79
C ARG A 274 -14.12 -16.05 6.32
N SER A 275 -14.35 -17.31 5.96
CA SER A 275 -14.40 -17.77 4.58
C SER A 275 -15.84 -17.95 4.12
N GLU A 276 -16.11 -17.67 2.86
CA GLU A 276 -17.37 -17.96 2.17
C GLU A 276 -17.09 -18.99 1.07
N PRO A 277 -17.32 -20.31 1.36
CA PRO A 277 -16.94 -21.39 0.46
C PRO A 277 -17.50 -21.23 -0.96
N GLY A 278 -16.64 -21.41 -1.97
CA GLY A 278 -16.99 -21.35 -3.38
C GLY A 278 -17.39 -20.00 -3.94
N ARG A 279 -17.22 -18.91 -3.16
CA ARG A 279 -17.51 -17.55 -3.65
C ARG A 279 -16.37 -16.98 -4.46
N ILE A 280 -16.67 -16.45 -5.64
CA ILE A 280 -15.78 -15.55 -6.37
C ILE A 280 -16.04 -14.15 -5.87
N ALA A 281 -15.00 -13.49 -5.35
CA ALA A 281 -15.10 -12.19 -4.70
C ALA A 281 -14.92 -11.03 -5.68
N ALA A 282 -13.86 -11.08 -6.49
CA ALA A 282 -13.51 -9.97 -7.40
C ALA A 282 -12.58 -10.41 -8.52
N VAL A 283 -12.40 -9.50 -9.49
CA VAL A 283 -11.40 -9.58 -10.55
C VAL A 283 -10.52 -8.35 -10.48
N ALA A 284 -9.21 -8.54 -10.55
CA ALA A 284 -8.22 -7.47 -10.59
C ALA A 284 -7.30 -7.61 -11.80
N ALA A 285 -6.61 -6.53 -12.19
CA ALA A 285 -5.66 -6.58 -13.30
C ALA A 285 -4.42 -5.75 -13.01
N LYS A 286 -3.25 -6.30 -13.36
CA LYS A 286 -1.93 -5.66 -13.21
C LYS A 286 -1.30 -5.47 -14.58
N ASP A 287 -1.10 -4.21 -14.96
CA ASP A 287 -0.54 -3.82 -16.26
C ASP A 287 0.99 -3.83 -16.26
N LYS A 288 1.56 -3.54 -17.44
CA LYS A 288 3.02 -3.39 -17.67
C LYS A 288 3.81 -4.65 -17.35
N ILE A 289 3.24 -5.80 -17.62
CA ILE A 289 3.89 -7.09 -17.39
C ILE A 289 4.73 -7.48 -18.60
N THR A 290 5.88 -8.07 -18.33
CA THR A 290 6.75 -8.67 -19.32
C THR A 290 6.91 -10.17 -19.03
N ALA A 291 6.57 -11.00 -19.99
CA ALA A 291 6.76 -12.44 -19.91
C ALA A 291 8.14 -12.83 -20.46
N ILE A 292 8.87 -13.66 -19.72
CA ILE A 292 10.16 -14.22 -20.11
C ILE A 292 10.00 -15.73 -20.15
N LYS A 293 10.28 -16.35 -21.29
CA LYS A 293 10.25 -17.80 -21.46
C LYS A 293 11.65 -18.31 -21.79
N ILE A 294 12.13 -19.28 -21.02
CA ILE A 294 13.33 -20.02 -21.31
C ILE A 294 12.99 -21.45 -21.69
N LYS A 295 13.51 -21.91 -22.83
CA LYS A 295 13.45 -23.30 -23.29
C LYS A 295 14.84 -23.90 -23.26
N SER A 296 14.99 -25.09 -22.64
CA SER A 296 16.27 -25.79 -22.57
C SER A 296 16.07 -27.30 -22.53
N SER A 297 16.68 -28.01 -23.49
CA SER A 297 16.74 -29.46 -23.40
C SER A 297 17.60 -29.96 -22.24
N ARG A 298 18.47 -29.08 -21.68
CA ARG A 298 19.25 -29.36 -20.48
C ARG A 298 18.44 -29.40 -19.20
N MET A 299 17.16 -28.96 -19.24
CA MET A 299 16.23 -29.03 -18.11
C MET A 299 15.72 -30.45 -17.89
N LEU A 300 15.58 -31.22 -18.99
CA LEU A 300 15.12 -32.61 -18.93
C LEU A 300 16.08 -33.45 -18.10
N LEU A 301 15.58 -34.10 -17.07
CA LEU A 301 16.34 -34.94 -16.12
C LEU A 301 17.51 -34.21 -15.38
N ALA A 302 17.55 -32.87 -15.43
CA ALA A 302 18.60 -32.10 -14.75
C ALA A 302 18.14 -31.61 -13.39
N HIS A 303 18.97 -31.87 -12.36
CA HIS A 303 18.78 -31.29 -11.04
C HIS A 303 19.33 -29.86 -10.99
N GLY A 304 18.63 -28.93 -10.33
CA GLY A 304 19.10 -27.57 -10.05
C GLY A 304 18.98 -26.57 -11.19
N PHE A 305 18.29 -26.89 -12.31
CA PHE A 305 18.07 -25.94 -13.39
C PHE A 305 17.27 -24.72 -12.93
N LEU A 306 16.15 -24.94 -12.24
CA LEU A 306 15.30 -23.86 -11.69
C LEU A 306 16.05 -22.98 -10.70
N LYS A 307 16.93 -23.58 -9.86
CA LYS A 307 17.79 -22.81 -8.95
C LYS A 307 18.63 -21.79 -9.72
N LYS A 308 19.29 -22.20 -10.81
CA LYS A 308 20.11 -21.29 -11.63
C LYS A 308 19.29 -20.20 -12.30
N VAL A 309 18.07 -20.51 -12.72
CA VAL A 309 17.15 -19.50 -13.28
C VAL A 309 16.78 -18.47 -12.21
N PHE A 310 16.39 -18.90 -11.01
CA PHE A 310 16.02 -17.97 -9.93
C PHE A 310 17.19 -17.18 -9.37
N GLU A 311 18.41 -17.73 -9.32
CA GLU A 311 19.63 -17.01 -8.94
C GLU A 311 19.90 -15.79 -9.85
N VAL A 312 19.51 -15.86 -11.14
CA VAL A 312 19.61 -14.70 -12.03
C VAL A 312 18.69 -13.58 -11.56
N PHE A 313 17.41 -13.88 -11.25
CA PHE A 313 16.46 -12.86 -10.78
C PHE A 313 16.84 -12.32 -9.40
N GLU A 314 17.36 -13.14 -8.50
CA GLU A 314 17.90 -12.74 -7.20
C GLU A 314 19.05 -11.75 -7.36
N THR A 315 20.03 -12.08 -8.24
CA THR A 315 21.20 -11.23 -8.52
C THR A 315 20.80 -9.81 -8.95
N TYR A 316 19.77 -9.71 -9.79
CA TYR A 316 19.25 -8.43 -10.28
C TYR A 316 18.08 -7.87 -9.44
N ARG A 317 17.80 -8.46 -8.27
CA ARG A 317 16.74 -8.04 -7.33
C ARG A 317 15.40 -7.79 -8.04
N THR A 318 15.03 -8.72 -8.94
CA THR A 318 13.81 -8.64 -9.75
C THR A 318 12.81 -9.70 -9.29
N SER A 319 11.65 -9.26 -8.82
CA SER A 319 10.57 -10.14 -8.39
C SER A 319 9.88 -10.81 -9.57
N ILE A 320 9.44 -12.05 -9.39
CA ILE A 320 8.65 -12.81 -10.36
C ILE A 320 7.19 -12.83 -9.86
N ASP A 321 6.22 -12.45 -10.72
CA ASP A 321 4.80 -12.45 -10.36
C ASP A 321 4.15 -13.81 -10.60
N MET A 322 4.35 -14.39 -11.79
CA MET A 322 3.80 -15.69 -12.19
C MET A 322 4.89 -16.59 -12.71
N ILE A 323 4.75 -17.88 -12.47
CA ILE A 323 5.64 -18.90 -13.03
C ILE A 323 4.83 -20.10 -13.51
N CYS A 324 5.17 -20.59 -14.70
CA CYS A 324 4.65 -21.86 -15.23
C CYS A 324 5.84 -22.68 -15.75
N THR A 325 5.89 -23.95 -15.41
CA THR A 325 6.97 -24.86 -15.81
C THR A 325 6.45 -26.04 -16.58
N SER A 326 7.30 -26.56 -17.47
CA SER A 326 7.15 -27.85 -18.13
C SER A 326 8.50 -28.60 -18.07
N GLU A 327 8.59 -29.80 -18.61
CA GLU A 327 9.83 -30.60 -18.61
C GLU A 327 11.02 -29.91 -19.31
N VAL A 328 10.74 -29.00 -20.26
CA VAL A 328 11.76 -28.37 -21.11
C VAL A 328 11.69 -26.85 -21.15
N GLY A 329 10.86 -26.25 -20.34
CA GLY A 329 10.68 -24.80 -20.37
C GLY A 329 10.10 -24.20 -19.10
N VAL A 330 10.49 -22.96 -18.82
CA VAL A 330 9.98 -22.13 -17.76
C VAL A 330 9.49 -20.82 -18.37
N SER A 331 8.27 -20.41 -18.03
CA SER A 331 7.73 -19.09 -18.35
C SER A 331 7.53 -18.34 -17.04
N MET A 332 8.00 -17.10 -16.98
CA MET A 332 7.93 -16.21 -15.82
C MET A 332 7.40 -14.86 -16.25
N SER A 333 6.76 -14.14 -15.35
CA SER A 333 6.38 -12.75 -15.56
C SER A 333 7.02 -11.82 -14.53
N ILE A 334 7.34 -10.61 -14.97
CA ILE A 334 7.90 -9.54 -14.13
C ILE A 334 7.18 -8.22 -14.43
N ASP A 335 7.09 -7.35 -13.43
CA ASP A 335 6.58 -5.98 -13.54
C ASP A 335 7.69 -4.91 -13.56
N ASN A 336 8.91 -5.28 -13.20
CA ASN A 336 10.09 -4.40 -13.21
C ASN A 336 11.08 -4.81 -14.30
N THR A 337 11.22 -3.96 -15.29
CA THR A 337 12.11 -4.21 -16.47
C THR A 337 13.44 -3.49 -16.38
N LYS A 338 13.83 -2.90 -15.24
CA LYS A 338 15.06 -2.13 -15.06
C LYS A 338 16.31 -2.89 -15.49
N HIS A 339 16.36 -4.20 -15.24
CA HIS A 339 17.49 -5.08 -15.55
C HIS A 339 17.10 -6.21 -16.53
N LEU A 340 16.10 -5.95 -17.39
CA LEU A 340 15.58 -6.96 -18.32
C LEU A 340 16.66 -7.47 -19.29
N GLU A 341 17.50 -6.59 -19.83
CA GLU A 341 18.53 -6.95 -20.79
C GLU A 341 19.60 -7.86 -20.18
N GLU A 342 20.05 -7.52 -18.97
CA GLU A 342 21.03 -8.31 -18.22
C GLU A 342 20.46 -9.68 -17.83
N ILE A 343 19.22 -9.72 -17.33
CA ILE A 343 18.52 -10.96 -17.00
C ILE A 343 18.42 -11.86 -18.23
N VAL A 344 17.99 -11.33 -19.36
CA VAL A 344 17.86 -12.08 -20.61
C VAL A 344 19.23 -12.59 -21.09
N SER A 345 20.28 -11.76 -20.99
CA SER A 345 21.66 -12.16 -21.35
C SER A 345 22.15 -13.33 -20.51
N GLU A 346 21.94 -13.30 -19.19
CA GLU A 346 22.31 -14.38 -18.28
C GLU A 346 21.50 -15.66 -18.55
N LEU A 347 20.18 -15.54 -18.73
CA LEU A 347 19.31 -16.69 -19.01
C LEU A 347 19.64 -17.38 -20.33
N LYS A 348 20.14 -16.65 -21.36
CA LYS A 348 20.58 -17.22 -22.64
C LYS A 348 21.72 -18.22 -22.50
N LYS A 349 22.51 -18.17 -21.41
CA LYS A 349 23.55 -19.17 -21.11
C LYS A 349 22.97 -20.56 -20.82
N TYR A 350 21.72 -20.63 -20.42
CA TYR A 350 21.04 -21.86 -20.01
C TYR A 350 20.05 -22.38 -21.04
N GLY A 351 19.60 -21.54 -22.00
CA GLY A 351 18.62 -21.97 -23.01
C GLY A 351 18.26 -20.88 -24.00
N THR A 352 17.27 -21.16 -24.84
CA THR A 352 16.67 -20.17 -25.75
C THR A 352 15.67 -19.33 -24.98
N VAL A 353 15.84 -18.00 -24.99
CA VAL A 353 15.01 -17.04 -24.28
C VAL A 353 14.15 -16.25 -25.26
N THR A 354 12.86 -16.16 -24.99
CA THR A 354 11.91 -15.26 -25.67
C THR A 354 11.29 -14.31 -24.65
N VAL A 355 11.00 -13.08 -25.09
CA VAL A 355 10.42 -12.02 -24.26
C VAL A 355 9.16 -11.48 -24.94
N ASP A 356 8.07 -11.43 -24.21
CA ASP A 356 6.79 -10.85 -24.66
C ASP A 356 6.46 -9.67 -23.71
N SER A 357 6.58 -8.44 -24.19
CA SER A 357 6.21 -7.21 -23.44
C SER A 357 4.78 -6.78 -23.73
N GLY A 358 4.25 -5.80 -22.99
CA GLY A 358 2.89 -5.29 -23.16
C GLY A 358 1.83 -6.30 -22.75
N MET A 359 2.11 -7.04 -21.69
CA MET A 359 1.20 -8.02 -21.12
C MET A 359 0.49 -7.47 -19.88
N CYS A 360 -0.61 -8.11 -19.52
CA CYS A 360 -1.41 -7.82 -18.34
C CYS A 360 -1.74 -9.13 -17.62
N ILE A 361 -1.58 -9.16 -16.32
CA ILE A 361 -2.12 -10.25 -15.49
C ILE A 361 -3.56 -9.90 -15.12
N VAL A 362 -4.50 -10.77 -15.41
CA VAL A 362 -5.88 -10.72 -14.93
C VAL A 362 -6.05 -11.81 -13.88
N CYS A 363 -6.43 -11.41 -12.67
CA CYS A 363 -6.56 -12.30 -11.52
C CYS A 363 -8.03 -12.38 -11.10
N VAL A 364 -8.60 -13.58 -11.06
CA VAL A 364 -9.89 -13.86 -10.44
C VAL A 364 -9.63 -14.31 -9.01
N VAL A 365 -10.25 -13.63 -8.05
CA VAL A 365 -10.04 -13.83 -6.62
C VAL A 365 -11.32 -14.31 -5.94
N GLY A 366 -11.18 -15.26 -5.05
CA GLY A 366 -12.26 -15.84 -4.26
C GLY A 366 -11.80 -17.11 -3.53
N ASP A 367 -12.73 -17.87 -3.01
CA ASP A 367 -12.43 -19.19 -2.46
C ASP A 367 -12.27 -20.21 -3.60
N MET A 368 -11.02 -20.45 -3.97
CA MET A 368 -10.58 -21.30 -5.09
C MET A 368 -9.99 -22.63 -4.62
N VAL A 369 -10.46 -23.11 -3.46
CA VAL A 369 -10.04 -24.44 -2.96
C VAL A 369 -10.37 -25.49 -4.02
N TRP A 370 -9.41 -26.37 -4.29
CA TRP A 370 -9.47 -27.30 -5.43
C TRP A 370 -10.66 -28.28 -5.37
N GLU A 371 -11.27 -28.45 -4.19
CA GLU A 371 -12.51 -29.25 -4.02
C GLU A 371 -13.76 -28.52 -4.51
N ASN A 372 -13.72 -27.19 -4.69
CA ASN A 372 -14.83 -26.42 -5.25
C ASN A 372 -14.89 -26.65 -6.77
N LEU A 373 -16.05 -26.96 -7.29
CA LEU A 373 -16.20 -27.34 -8.69
C LEU A 373 -16.69 -26.17 -9.56
N GLY A 374 -16.12 -26.03 -10.75
CA GLY A 374 -16.69 -25.28 -11.85
C GLY A 374 -16.33 -23.81 -11.93
N PHE A 375 -15.56 -23.23 -11.01
CA PHE A 375 -15.12 -21.83 -11.13
C PHE A 375 -14.08 -21.66 -12.24
N GLU A 376 -13.19 -22.63 -12.44
CA GLU A 376 -12.18 -22.62 -13.50
C GLU A 376 -12.84 -22.59 -14.87
N SER A 377 -13.82 -23.46 -15.09
CA SER A 377 -14.54 -23.51 -16.39
C SER A 377 -15.24 -22.18 -16.67
N ARG A 378 -15.91 -21.59 -15.68
CA ARG A 378 -16.57 -20.28 -15.83
C ARG A 378 -15.59 -19.17 -16.20
N ALA A 379 -14.42 -19.12 -15.55
CA ALA A 379 -13.39 -18.13 -15.85
C ALA A 379 -12.79 -18.36 -17.25
N MET A 380 -12.53 -19.61 -17.62
CA MET A 380 -12.02 -19.99 -18.94
C MET A 380 -13.02 -19.69 -20.04
N ASP A 381 -14.30 -20.01 -19.86
CA ASP A 381 -15.37 -19.75 -20.82
C ASP A 381 -15.54 -18.24 -21.06
N ALA A 382 -15.43 -17.43 -20.02
CA ALA A 382 -15.43 -15.97 -20.14
C ALA A 382 -14.29 -15.43 -21.02
N LEU A 383 -13.15 -16.13 -21.05
CA LEU A 383 -11.96 -15.75 -21.83
C LEU A 383 -11.80 -16.54 -23.14
N ALA A 384 -12.82 -17.30 -23.59
CA ALA A 384 -12.73 -18.22 -24.75
C ALA A 384 -12.22 -17.56 -26.05
N ASP A 385 -12.53 -16.28 -26.28
CA ASP A 385 -12.10 -15.52 -27.47
C ASP A 385 -10.89 -14.61 -27.22
N ILE A 386 -10.23 -14.74 -26.05
CA ILE A 386 -9.07 -13.94 -25.67
C ILE A 386 -7.83 -14.84 -25.59
N PRO A 387 -6.76 -14.56 -26.34
CA PRO A 387 -5.54 -15.36 -26.28
C PRO A 387 -4.90 -15.29 -24.89
N VAL A 388 -4.85 -16.41 -24.20
CA VAL A 388 -4.20 -16.55 -22.89
C VAL A 388 -2.78 -17.09 -23.05
N ARG A 389 -1.80 -16.34 -22.58
CA ARG A 389 -0.37 -16.66 -22.71
C ARG A 389 0.14 -17.60 -21.61
N MET A 390 -0.35 -17.41 -20.38
CA MET A 390 -0.05 -18.24 -19.21
C MET A 390 -1.27 -18.31 -18.31
N ILE A 391 -1.37 -19.40 -17.55
CA ILE A 391 -2.33 -19.57 -16.46
C ILE A 391 -1.55 -20.01 -15.26
N SER A 392 -1.81 -19.40 -14.10
CA SER A 392 -1.29 -19.81 -12.81
C SER A 392 -2.44 -20.13 -11.87
N TYR A 393 -2.49 -21.37 -11.39
CA TYR A 393 -3.46 -21.87 -10.44
C TYR A 393 -2.80 -22.91 -9.54
N GLY A 394 -3.26 -23.03 -8.31
CA GLY A 394 -2.76 -24.01 -7.32
C GLY A 394 -1.59 -23.53 -6.47
N GLY A 395 -1.05 -22.34 -6.71
CA GLY A 395 -0.06 -21.69 -5.82
C GLY A 395 -0.71 -20.99 -4.63
N SER A 396 -1.98 -20.61 -4.79
CA SER A 396 -2.85 -20.05 -3.76
C SER A 396 -4.24 -20.69 -3.87
N ASN A 397 -4.94 -20.82 -2.74
CA ASN A 397 -6.34 -21.26 -2.73
C ASN A 397 -7.32 -20.11 -2.99
N TYR A 398 -6.82 -18.91 -3.28
CA TYR A 398 -7.63 -17.70 -3.35
C TYR A 398 -7.58 -16.99 -4.68
N ASN A 399 -6.79 -17.50 -5.64
CA ASN A 399 -6.75 -16.91 -6.98
C ASN A 399 -6.53 -17.92 -8.10
N ILE A 400 -6.97 -17.51 -9.31
CA ILE A 400 -6.50 -18.01 -10.59
C ILE A 400 -6.10 -16.81 -11.45
N SER A 401 -4.90 -16.84 -12.02
CA SER A 401 -4.31 -15.73 -12.77
C SER A 401 -4.08 -16.09 -14.23
N PHE A 402 -4.44 -15.18 -15.13
CA PHE A 402 -4.30 -15.28 -16.56
C PHE A 402 -3.40 -14.19 -17.09
N LEU A 403 -2.38 -14.53 -17.86
CA LEU A 403 -1.54 -13.57 -18.56
C LEU A 403 -2.07 -13.39 -20.00
N ILE A 404 -2.50 -12.20 -20.33
CA ILE A 404 -3.06 -11.82 -21.63
C ILE A 404 -2.31 -10.60 -22.19
N LYS A 405 -2.57 -10.19 -23.42
CA LYS A 405 -2.10 -8.90 -23.93
C LYS A 405 -2.82 -7.75 -23.23
N GLU A 406 -2.08 -6.68 -22.94
CA GLU A 406 -2.64 -5.48 -22.31
C GLU A 406 -3.78 -4.86 -23.15
N SER A 407 -3.71 -4.98 -24.48
CA SER A 407 -4.79 -4.55 -25.39
C SER A 407 -6.12 -5.24 -25.14
N ASP A 408 -6.12 -6.45 -24.63
CA ASP A 408 -7.32 -7.27 -24.43
C ASP A 408 -7.91 -7.13 -23.01
N LYS A 409 -7.21 -6.37 -22.11
CA LYS A 409 -7.58 -6.18 -20.72
C LYS A 409 -9.03 -5.76 -20.52
N LYS A 410 -9.48 -4.71 -21.21
CA LYS A 410 -10.85 -4.19 -21.05
C LYS A 410 -11.89 -5.24 -21.41
N ALA A 411 -11.71 -5.95 -22.53
CA ALA A 411 -12.61 -7.02 -22.94
C ALA A 411 -12.62 -8.17 -21.93
N ALA A 412 -11.44 -8.56 -21.41
CA ALA A 412 -11.32 -9.63 -20.42
C ALA A 412 -12.06 -9.28 -19.12
N LEU A 413 -11.82 -8.08 -18.57
CA LEU A 413 -12.45 -7.63 -17.34
C LEU A 413 -13.98 -7.53 -17.48
N GLN A 414 -14.48 -7.01 -18.62
CA GLN A 414 -15.91 -6.93 -18.89
C GLN A 414 -16.55 -8.32 -18.96
N ARG A 415 -15.98 -9.24 -19.73
CA ARG A 415 -16.51 -10.60 -19.89
C ARG A 415 -16.50 -11.39 -18.59
N LEU A 416 -15.41 -11.30 -17.82
CA LEU A 416 -15.33 -11.92 -16.50
C LEU A 416 -16.39 -11.33 -15.56
N SER A 417 -16.60 -10.00 -15.60
CA SER A 417 -17.64 -9.36 -14.80
C SER A 417 -19.04 -9.88 -15.16
N ASP A 418 -19.33 -9.98 -16.45
CA ASP A 418 -20.64 -10.42 -16.94
C ASP A 418 -20.93 -11.88 -16.57
N VAL A 419 -19.94 -12.77 -16.73
CA VAL A 419 -20.09 -14.20 -16.44
C VAL A 419 -20.09 -14.53 -14.95
N LEU A 420 -19.21 -13.85 -14.18
CA LEU A 420 -19.00 -14.21 -12.78
C LEU A 420 -19.95 -13.49 -11.81
N PHE A 421 -20.42 -12.27 -12.16
CA PHE A 421 -21.18 -11.42 -11.23
C PHE A 421 -22.55 -11.00 -11.74
N ASN A 422 -22.80 -10.93 -13.07
CA ASN A 422 -24.03 -10.38 -13.63
C ASN A 422 -25.04 -11.44 -14.14
N ASN A 423 -24.66 -12.71 -14.16
CA ASN A 423 -25.54 -13.82 -14.57
C ASN A 423 -26.35 -14.41 -13.40
N LYS A 424 -27.01 -13.52 -12.59
CA LYS A 424 -28.02 -13.94 -11.60
C LYS A 424 -29.40 -13.49 -12.04
#